data_127a4c0b6244871fed46947bb63ff7f4
#
_entry.id   127a4c0b6244871fed46947bb63ff7f4
#
_cell.length_a   1.000
_cell.length_b   1.000
_cell.length_c   1.000
_cell.angle_alpha   90.00
_cell.angle_beta   90.00
_cell.angle_gamma   90.00
#
_symmetry.space_group_name_H-M   'P 1'
#
loop_
_entity.id
_entity.type
_entity.pdbx_description
1 polymer ?
#
loop_
_entity_poly.entity_id
_entity_poly.type
_entity_poly.pdbx_seq_one_letter_code
_entity_poly.pdbx_strand_id
1 'polypeptide(L)'
;YLIPYENAEQGVSNLGVSPMQHNALEYMQSIVDKNEGKVINISGHSKGGNETQLAALVFADKINAAYNFDGQGFPPDVVEQLKDLPGWEEGLKKLYSIHADNDYVHGLGQTITLPENTVYLYTPDIGTIPTDEMESLLVNHYITALLTDDGHLQRQTIEGPLAKAVGDLSNAIMSID
;
A
#
# COMPACT_ATOMS: atom_id res chain seq x y z
N TYR A 1 17.34 8.91 -6.77
CA TYR A 1 17.00 9.16 -8.18
C TYR A 1 15.77 10.04 -8.21
N LEU A 2 15.95 11.29 -8.65
CA LEU A 2 14.87 12.24 -8.89
C LEU A 2 14.24 11.89 -10.23
N ILE A 3 12.92 11.79 -10.27
CA ILE A 3 12.20 11.47 -11.49
C ILE A 3 11.54 12.73 -12.02
N PRO A 4 11.89 13.17 -13.23
CA PRO A 4 11.07 14.14 -13.93
C PRO A 4 9.93 13.42 -14.64
N TYR A 5 8.74 13.47 -14.07
CA TYR A 5 7.49 13.17 -14.80
C TYR A 5 6.91 14.48 -15.28
N GLU A 6 6.76 14.62 -16.59
CA GLU A 6 6.36 15.87 -17.20
C GLU A 6 4.94 16.34 -16.83
N ASN A 7 4.08 15.49 -16.26
CA ASN A 7 2.70 15.84 -15.86
C ASN A 7 2.40 15.69 -14.36
N ALA A 8 3.28 15.06 -13.60
CA ALA A 8 3.28 15.11 -12.14
C ALA A 8 4.44 16.01 -11.66
N GLU A 9 4.88 16.87 -12.52
CA GLU A 9 6.20 17.47 -12.63
C GLU A 9 6.73 18.16 -11.39
N GLN A 10 5.91 18.68 -10.55
CA GLN A 10 6.42 19.59 -9.53
C GLN A 10 6.51 18.93 -8.14
N GLY A 11 5.78 17.86 -7.89
CA GLY A 11 5.78 17.18 -6.60
C GLY A 11 6.70 15.97 -6.53
N VAL A 12 6.67 15.09 -7.55
CA VAL A 12 7.41 13.81 -7.53
C VAL A 12 8.92 13.99 -7.79
N SER A 13 9.32 15.04 -8.49
CA SER A 13 10.74 15.32 -8.78
C SER A 13 11.60 15.58 -7.53
N ASN A 14 10.96 15.97 -6.43
CA ASN A 14 11.63 16.20 -5.14
C ASN A 14 11.48 15.02 -4.17
N LEU A 15 10.63 14.04 -4.49
CA LEU A 15 10.47 12.84 -3.70
C LEU A 15 11.60 11.87 -3.98
N GLY A 16 12.28 11.41 -2.95
CA GLY A 16 13.25 10.33 -3.02
C GLY A 16 12.58 8.98 -3.26
N VAL A 17 11.99 8.77 -4.46
CA VAL A 17 11.34 7.50 -4.80
C VAL A 17 12.37 6.43 -5.17
N SER A 18 12.11 5.19 -4.78
CA SER A 18 12.95 4.06 -5.12
C SER A 18 12.89 3.77 -6.64
N PRO A 19 13.91 3.09 -7.21
CA PRO A 19 13.87 2.67 -8.61
C PRO A 19 12.62 1.85 -8.98
N MET A 20 12.10 1.05 -8.05
CA MET A 20 10.88 0.28 -8.27
C MET A 20 9.64 1.17 -8.34
N GLN A 21 9.51 2.12 -7.44
CA GLN A 21 8.45 3.11 -7.48
C GLN A 21 8.50 3.93 -8.77
N HIS A 22 9.71 4.29 -9.21
CA HIS A 22 9.90 4.95 -10.49
C HIS A 22 9.36 4.12 -11.66
N ASN A 23 9.81 2.89 -11.78
CA ASN A 23 9.35 2.01 -12.86
C ASN A 23 7.82 1.80 -12.82
N ALA A 24 7.23 1.71 -11.62
CA ALA A 24 5.78 1.59 -11.47
C ALA A 24 5.05 2.83 -11.98
N LEU A 25 5.55 4.04 -11.70
CA LEU A 25 4.97 5.28 -12.20
C LEU A 25 5.14 5.41 -13.73
N GLU A 26 6.30 5.06 -14.29
CA GLU A 26 6.50 5.04 -15.76
C GLU A 26 5.54 4.06 -16.45
N TYR A 27 5.40 2.86 -15.88
CA TYR A 27 4.44 1.88 -16.38
C TYR A 27 3.01 2.43 -16.32
N MET A 28 2.63 3.01 -15.18
CA MET A 28 1.30 3.59 -15.01
C MET A 28 1.03 4.73 -16.00
N GLN A 29 2.00 5.61 -16.24
CA GLN A 29 1.87 6.65 -17.27
C GLN A 29 1.58 6.04 -18.64
N SER A 30 2.30 4.97 -19.01
CA SER A 30 2.07 4.27 -20.28
C SER A 30 0.66 3.65 -20.40
N ILE A 31 0.08 3.24 -19.26
CA ILE A 31 -1.29 2.71 -19.21
C ILE A 31 -2.30 3.84 -19.40
N VAL A 32 -2.11 4.96 -18.72
CA VAL A 32 -2.97 6.14 -18.85
C VAL A 32 -2.99 6.63 -20.29
N ASP A 33 -1.83 6.80 -20.91
CA ASP A 33 -1.68 7.29 -22.29
C ASP A 33 -2.39 6.39 -23.32
N LYS A 34 -2.33 5.07 -23.12
CA LYS A 34 -2.95 4.08 -24.02
C LYS A 34 -4.44 3.89 -23.80
N ASN A 35 -4.98 4.38 -22.69
CA ASN A 35 -6.36 4.14 -22.28
C ASN A 35 -7.14 5.43 -22.02
N GLU A 36 -6.85 6.48 -22.74
CA GLU A 36 -7.56 7.75 -22.64
C GLU A 36 -9.08 7.55 -22.71
N GLY A 37 -9.80 8.16 -21.77
CA GLY A 37 -11.27 8.08 -21.66
C GLY A 37 -11.80 6.75 -21.11
N LYS A 38 -10.93 5.79 -20.73
CA LYS A 38 -11.36 4.55 -20.06
C LYS A 38 -11.32 4.67 -18.55
N VAL A 39 -12.13 3.86 -17.88
CA VAL A 39 -12.08 3.69 -16.42
C VAL A 39 -10.87 2.84 -16.06
N ILE A 40 -9.95 3.39 -15.29
CA ILE A 40 -8.73 2.71 -14.83
C ILE A 40 -8.86 2.44 -13.34
N ASN A 41 -8.78 1.19 -12.93
CA ASN A 41 -8.57 0.78 -11.55
C ASN A 41 -7.18 0.14 -11.45
N ILE A 42 -6.50 0.40 -10.35
CA ILE A 42 -5.17 -0.15 -10.09
C ILE A 42 -5.17 -0.96 -8.80
N SER A 43 -4.32 -1.95 -8.72
CA SER A 43 -4.14 -2.74 -7.49
C SER A 43 -2.72 -3.27 -7.40
N GLY A 44 -2.28 -3.51 -6.18
CA GLY A 44 -0.99 -4.12 -5.90
C GLY A 44 -0.96 -4.79 -4.53
N HIS A 45 -0.13 -5.82 -4.43
CA HIS A 45 0.10 -6.57 -3.21
C HIS A 45 1.54 -6.36 -2.73
N SER A 46 1.75 -6.32 -1.43
CA SER A 46 3.09 -6.21 -0.85
C SER A 46 3.82 -4.95 -1.34
N LYS A 47 4.99 -5.07 -1.93
CA LYS A 47 5.71 -3.96 -2.55
C LYS A 47 4.87 -3.26 -3.63
N GLY A 48 4.10 -3.99 -4.44
CA GLY A 48 3.16 -3.42 -5.40
C GLY A 48 2.02 -2.65 -4.73
N GLY A 49 1.66 -2.98 -3.50
CA GLY A 49 0.72 -2.21 -2.69
C GLY A 49 1.27 -0.83 -2.31
N ASN A 50 2.55 -0.74 -1.94
CA ASN A 50 3.24 0.53 -1.73
C ASN A 50 3.26 1.39 -3.01
N GLU A 51 3.58 0.77 -4.15
CA GLU A 51 3.58 1.43 -5.45
C GLU A 51 2.19 1.91 -5.87
N THR A 52 1.15 1.11 -5.55
CA THR A 52 -0.27 1.48 -5.77
C THR A 52 -0.67 2.71 -4.96
N GLN A 53 -0.25 2.80 -3.70
CA GLN A 53 -0.51 3.97 -2.87
C GLN A 53 0.11 5.24 -3.49
N LEU A 54 1.36 5.17 -3.94
CA LEU A 54 2.02 6.29 -4.60
C LEU A 54 1.34 6.66 -5.92
N ALA A 55 1.02 5.66 -6.75
CA ALA A 55 0.34 5.88 -8.03
C ALA A 55 -1.06 6.50 -7.85
N ALA A 56 -1.76 6.16 -6.76
CA ALA A 56 -3.05 6.76 -6.44
C ALA A 56 -2.97 8.28 -6.24
N LEU A 57 -1.88 8.76 -5.67
CA LEU A 57 -1.67 10.20 -5.48
C LEU A 57 -1.22 10.89 -6.78
N VAL A 58 -0.29 10.27 -7.51
CA VAL A 58 0.30 10.86 -8.73
C VAL A 58 -0.72 10.92 -9.87
N PHE A 59 -1.56 9.89 -10.00
CA PHE A 59 -2.56 9.75 -11.07
C PHE A 59 -4.00 9.91 -10.57
N ALA A 60 -4.19 10.70 -9.51
CA ALA A 60 -5.48 10.86 -8.86
C ALA A 60 -6.61 11.25 -9.82
N ASP A 61 -6.34 12.11 -10.80
CA ASP A 61 -7.30 12.57 -11.81
C ASP A 61 -7.51 11.58 -12.96
N LYS A 62 -6.67 10.54 -13.08
CA LYS A 62 -6.70 9.56 -14.17
C LYS A 62 -7.29 8.21 -13.77
N ILE A 63 -7.32 7.91 -12.47
CA ILE A 63 -7.83 6.62 -11.96
C ILE A 63 -9.22 6.78 -11.35
N ASN A 64 -9.95 5.68 -11.33
CA ASN A 64 -11.23 5.57 -10.63
C ASN A 64 -11.05 5.08 -9.20
N ALA A 65 -10.24 4.03 -8.98
CA ALA A 65 -9.93 3.48 -7.68
C ALA A 65 -8.55 2.80 -7.66
N ALA A 66 -7.95 2.74 -6.47
CA ALA A 66 -6.70 2.07 -6.18
C ALA A 66 -6.88 1.12 -4.97
N TYR A 67 -6.41 -0.11 -5.09
CA TYR A 67 -6.54 -1.13 -4.06
C TYR A 67 -5.16 -1.62 -3.62
N ASN A 68 -4.82 -1.32 -2.38
CA ASN A 68 -3.60 -1.75 -1.71
C ASN A 68 -3.90 -3.02 -0.90
N PHE A 69 -3.28 -4.13 -1.26
CA PHE A 69 -3.36 -5.39 -0.52
C PHE A 69 -2.05 -5.62 0.24
N ASP A 70 -2.11 -5.59 1.56
CA ASP A 70 -0.96 -5.83 2.46
C ASP A 70 0.33 -5.09 2.07
N GLY A 71 0.19 -3.91 1.47
CA GLY A 71 1.32 -3.10 1.06
C GLY A 71 1.94 -2.36 2.24
N GLN A 72 3.26 -2.34 2.30
CA GLN A 72 4.00 -1.51 3.24
C GLN A 72 3.68 -0.02 3.05
N GLY A 73 3.77 0.74 4.12
CA GLY A 73 3.66 2.20 4.09
C GLY A 73 4.95 2.91 3.67
N PHE A 74 5.07 4.16 4.08
CA PHE A 74 6.20 5.03 3.79
C PHE A 74 6.88 5.49 5.08
N PRO A 75 8.16 5.88 5.04
CA PRO A 75 8.76 6.61 6.14
C PRO A 75 7.99 7.89 6.48
N PRO A 76 7.92 8.31 7.75
CA PRO A 76 7.13 9.48 8.15
C PRO A 76 7.51 10.78 7.42
N ASP A 77 8.79 11.00 7.18
CA ASP A 77 9.31 12.14 6.43
C ASP A 77 8.90 12.13 4.95
N VAL A 78 8.77 10.95 4.36
CA VAL A 78 8.23 10.78 3.01
C VAL A 78 6.73 11.07 3.00
N VAL A 79 5.97 10.62 4.01
CA VAL A 79 4.54 10.93 4.11
C VAL A 79 4.30 12.44 4.17
N GLU A 80 5.12 13.19 4.92
CA GLU A 80 5.02 14.66 4.93
C GLU A 80 5.26 15.27 3.55
N GLN A 81 6.21 14.75 2.78
CA GLN A 81 6.46 15.20 1.40
C GLN A 81 5.32 14.82 0.44
N LEU A 82 4.70 13.65 0.64
CA LEU A 82 3.57 13.22 -0.18
C LEU A 82 2.35 14.13 -0.05
N LYS A 83 2.18 14.79 1.10
CA LYS A 83 1.09 15.76 1.33
C LYS A 83 1.16 16.97 0.39
N ASP A 84 2.34 17.29 -0.11
CA ASP A 84 2.54 18.40 -1.05
C ASP A 84 2.16 18.03 -2.50
N LEU A 85 1.85 16.76 -2.79
CA LEU A 85 1.42 16.35 -4.13
C LEU A 85 0.04 16.95 -4.47
N PRO A 86 -0.14 17.51 -5.67
CA PRO A 86 -1.44 18.06 -6.10
C PRO A 86 -2.60 17.07 -6.02
N GLY A 87 -2.32 15.77 -6.19
CA GLY A 87 -3.31 14.69 -6.12
C GLY A 87 -3.53 14.10 -4.73
N TRP A 88 -2.92 14.64 -3.67
CA TRP A 88 -3.02 14.09 -2.33
C TRP A 88 -4.46 13.84 -1.88
N GLU A 89 -5.27 14.89 -1.78
CA GLU A 89 -6.66 14.81 -1.29
C GLU A 89 -7.56 13.93 -2.16
N GLU A 90 -7.41 14.03 -3.48
CA GLU A 90 -8.23 13.25 -4.40
C GLU A 90 -7.79 11.78 -4.46
N GLY A 91 -6.49 11.52 -4.40
CA GLY A 91 -5.93 10.17 -4.38
C GLY A 91 -6.33 9.40 -3.12
N LEU A 92 -6.32 10.06 -1.96
CA LEU A 92 -6.75 9.44 -0.70
C LEU A 92 -8.21 8.97 -0.74
N LYS A 93 -9.11 9.71 -1.40
CA LYS A 93 -10.52 9.32 -1.55
C LYS A 93 -10.71 8.07 -2.42
N LYS A 94 -9.76 7.79 -3.30
CA LYS A 94 -9.80 6.66 -4.25
C LYS A 94 -8.95 5.48 -3.82
N LEU A 95 -8.17 5.63 -2.74
CA LEU A 95 -7.28 4.60 -2.21
C LEU A 95 -8.00 3.79 -1.14
N TYR A 96 -8.01 2.48 -1.34
CA TYR A 96 -8.56 1.50 -0.40
C TYR A 96 -7.45 0.53 0.00
N SER A 97 -7.33 0.25 1.29
CA SER A 97 -6.39 -0.75 1.82
C SER A 97 -7.13 -1.94 2.40
N ILE A 98 -6.75 -3.11 1.98
CA ILE A 98 -7.26 -4.40 2.45
C ILE A 98 -6.08 -5.18 3.03
N HIS A 99 -6.13 -5.47 4.31
CA HIS A 99 -5.04 -6.08 5.05
C HIS A 99 -5.46 -7.37 5.73
N ALA A 100 -4.59 -8.37 5.69
CA ALA A 100 -4.66 -9.48 6.62
C ALA A 100 -4.41 -8.96 8.04
N ASP A 101 -5.25 -9.31 9.01
CA ASP A 101 -5.21 -8.73 10.36
C ASP A 101 -3.88 -8.97 11.11
N ASN A 102 -3.20 -10.06 10.82
CA ASN A 102 -1.89 -10.40 11.39
C ASN A 102 -0.75 -10.43 10.37
N ASP A 103 -0.89 -9.76 9.23
CA ASP A 103 0.25 -9.55 8.35
C ASP A 103 1.19 -8.47 8.91
N TYR A 104 2.49 -8.76 8.87
CA TYR A 104 3.50 -7.84 9.39
C TYR A 104 3.91 -6.76 8.36
N VAL A 105 3.69 -7.00 7.07
CA VAL A 105 4.21 -6.12 6.01
C VAL A 105 3.45 -4.79 5.97
N HIS A 106 2.13 -4.81 6.12
CA HIS A 106 1.38 -3.55 6.15
C HIS A 106 1.68 -2.69 7.39
N GLY A 107 2.23 -3.30 8.47
CA GLY A 107 2.76 -2.58 9.63
C GLY A 107 4.09 -1.86 9.37
N LEU A 108 4.79 -2.17 8.27
CA LEU A 108 6.07 -1.53 7.95
C LEU A 108 5.84 -0.13 7.38
N GLY A 109 6.29 0.89 8.09
CA GLY A 109 6.09 2.27 7.71
C GLY A 109 4.68 2.79 8.02
N GLN A 110 4.40 4.00 7.58
CA GLN A 110 3.14 4.67 7.78
C GLN A 110 2.26 4.54 6.53
N THR A 111 1.09 3.91 6.66
CA THR A 111 0.10 3.91 5.58
C THR A 111 -0.54 5.29 5.43
N ILE A 112 -0.89 5.64 4.20
CA ILE A 112 -1.54 6.91 3.88
C ILE A 112 -3.06 6.77 3.67
N THR A 113 -3.58 5.55 3.66
CA THR A 113 -5.01 5.30 3.43
C THR A 113 -5.87 5.87 4.56
N LEU A 114 -7.01 6.45 4.21
CA LEU A 114 -7.98 6.93 5.19
C LEU A 114 -8.54 5.77 6.04
N PRO A 115 -8.78 5.97 7.35
CA PRO A 115 -9.30 4.91 8.21
C PRO A 115 -10.60 4.28 7.70
N GLU A 116 -11.51 5.07 7.14
CA GLU A 116 -12.78 4.60 6.55
C GLU A 116 -12.61 3.78 5.27
N ASN A 117 -11.44 3.88 4.62
CA ASN A 117 -11.08 3.12 3.43
C ASN A 117 -10.14 1.93 3.76
N THR A 118 -9.88 1.67 5.04
CA THR A 118 -9.02 0.59 5.50
C THR A 118 -9.87 -0.56 6.06
N VAL A 119 -9.63 -1.77 5.57
CA VAL A 119 -10.32 -2.98 5.98
C VAL A 119 -9.30 -4.03 6.41
N TYR A 120 -9.54 -4.65 7.56
CA TYR A 120 -8.77 -5.81 8.02
C TYR A 120 -9.60 -7.07 7.83
N LEU A 121 -9.01 -8.09 7.25
CA LEU A 121 -9.61 -9.40 7.05
C LEU A 121 -8.94 -10.42 7.97
N TYR A 122 -9.78 -11.25 8.57
CA TYR A 122 -9.30 -12.30 9.47
C TYR A 122 -8.34 -13.24 8.75
N THR A 123 -7.20 -13.51 9.37
CA THR A 123 -6.31 -14.60 8.98
C THR A 123 -6.31 -15.65 10.07
N PRO A 124 -6.24 -16.95 9.72
CA PRO A 124 -6.18 -18.01 10.70
C PRO A 124 -5.03 -17.79 11.68
N ASP A 125 -5.32 -17.99 12.97
CA ASP A 125 -4.32 -17.81 14.03
C ASP A 125 -3.10 -18.72 13.78
N ILE A 126 -1.95 -18.10 13.64
CA ILE A 126 -0.66 -18.79 13.50
C ILE A 126 -0.29 -19.55 14.78
N GLY A 127 -0.94 -19.27 15.90
CA GLY A 127 -0.70 -19.91 17.19
C GLY A 127 -0.84 -21.44 17.23
N THR A 128 -1.27 -22.04 16.12
CA THR A 128 -1.39 -23.50 15.96
C THR A 128 -0.38 -24.11 14.99
N ILE A 129 0.48 -23.30 14.34
CA ILE A 129 1.50 -23.83 13.44
C ILE A 129 2.75 -24.16 14.26
N PRO A 130 3.06 -25.44 14.45
CA PRO A 130 4.28 -25.83 15.16
C PRO A 130 5.51 -25.55 14.31
N THR A 131 6.53 -25.00 14.91
CA THR A 131 7.94 -25.18 14.58
C THR A 131 8.63 -24.24 13.60
N ASP A 132 7.97 -23.41 12.80
CA ASP A 132 8.69 -22.41 12.02
C ASP A 132 7.95 -21.06 12.03
N GLU A 133 8.29 -20.22 13.03
CA GLU A 133 7.70 -18.88 13.20
C GLU A 133 7.87 -17.99 11.96
N MET A 134 8.93 -18.22 11.18
CA MET A 134 9.20 -17.45 9.95
C MET A 134 8.25 -17.85 8.83
N GLU A 135 7.96 -19.13 8.66
CA GLU A 135 7.02 -19.61 7.63
C GLU A 135 5.62 -19.08 7.89
N SER A 136 5.20 -19.05 9.15
CA SER A 136 3.89 -18.53 9.52
C SER A 136 3.72 -17.02 9.27
N LEU A 137 4.78 -16.23 9.47
CA LEU A 137 4.77 -14.82 9.08
C LEU A 137 4.57 -14.66 7.57
N LEU A 138 5.24 -15.49 6.77
CA LEU A 138 5.11 -15.45 5.31
C LEU A 138 3.71 -15.88 4.83
N VAL A 139 3.11 -16.87 5.48
CA VAL A 139 1.77 -17.38 5.12
C VAL A 139 0.71 -16.29 5.24
N ASN A 140 0.73 -15.48 6.30
CA ASN A 140 -0.22 -14.37 6.46
C ASN A 140 -0.01 -13.25 5.43
N HIS A 141 1.18 -13.16 4.87
CA HIS A 141 1.48 -12.18 3.82
C HIS A 141 1.07 -12.64 2.42
N TYR A 142 0.71 -13.91 2.20
CA TYR A 142 0.24 -14.32 0.88
C TYR A 142 -1.15 -13.73 0.58
N ILE A 143 -1.33 -13.22 -0.62
CA ILE A 143 -2.64 -12.68 -1.06
C ILE A 143 -3.78 -13.70 -0.88
N THR A 144 -3.48 -14.99 -0.92
CA THR A 144 -4.42 -16.07 -0.67
C THR A 144 -4.89 -16.15 0.78
N ALA A 145 -4.16 -15.57 1.74
CA ALA A 145 -4.59 -15.51 3.14
C ALA A 145 -5.85 -14.64 3.31
N LEU A 146 -6.09 -13.72 2.39
CA LEU A 146 -7.29 -12.89 2.37
C LEU A 146 -8.53 -13.63 1.87
N LEU A 147 -8.37 -14.85 1.38
CA LEU A 147 -9.45 -15.65 0.76
C LEU A 147 -9.79 -16.87 1.61
N THR A 148 -11.07 -17.21 1.61
CA THR A 148 -11.57 -18.51 2.07
C THR A 148 -11.30 -19.60 1.02
N ASP A 149 -11.42 -20.86 1.40
CA ASP A 149 -11.17 -22.01 0.50
C ASP A 149 -12.08 -22.01 -0.75
N ASP A 150 -13.25 -21.36 -0.67
CA ASP A 150 -14.18 -21.21 -1.78
C ASP A 150 -13.98 -19.90 -2.57
N GLY A 151 -12.89 -19.16 -2.29
CA GLY A 151 -12.45 -18.00 -3.06
C GLY A 151 -13.16 -16.69 -2.73
N HIS A 152 -13.92 -16.63 -1.64
CA HIS A 152 -14.47 -15.38 -1.12
C HIS A 152 -13.48 -14.66 -0.21
N LEU A 153 -13.64 -13.36 -0.02
CA LEU A 153 -12.87 -12.63 0.98
C LEU A 153 -13.19 -13.16 2.39
N GLN A 154 -12.17 -13.25 3.22
CA GLN A 154 -12.30 -13.56 4.63
C GLN A 154 -13.21 -12.54 5.33
N ARG A 155 -13.74 -12.93 6.51
CA ARG A 155 -14.57 -12.02 7.31
C ARG A 155 -13.77 -10.79 7.77
N GLN A 156 -14.43 -9.65 7.79
CA GLN A 156 -13.84 -8.42 8.32
C GLN A 156 -13.59 -8.55 9.84
N THR A 157 -12.50 -7.95 10.28
CA THR A 157 -12.05 -7.89 11.68
C THR A 157 -11.40 -6.54 11.97
N ILE A 158 -10.56 -6.48 12.98
CA ILE A 158 -9.72 -5.32 13.34
C ILE A 158 -8.25 -5.71 13.18
N GLU A 159 -7.38 -4.72 13.14
CA GLU A 159 -5.92 -4.93 13.12
C GLU A 159 -5.48 -5.86 14.27
N GLY A 160 -4.72 -6.87 13.94
CA GLY A 160 -4.23 -7.86 14.89
C GLY A 160 -3.04 -7.35 15.72
N PRO A 161 -2.75 -7.99 16.86
CA PRO A 161 -1.72 -7.53 17.78
C PRO A 161 -0.31 -7.59 17.19
N LEU A 162 -0.02 -8.54 16.30
CA LEU A 162 1.29 -8.66 15.66
C LEU A 162 1.51 -7.49 14.68
N ALA A 163 0.58 -7.25 13.79
CA ALA A 163 0.66 -6.16 12.83
C ALA A 163 0.81 -4.82 13.54
N LYS A 164 0.01 -4.59 14.58
CA LYS A 164 0.11 -3.38 15.40
C LYS A 164 1.48 -3.24 16.07
N ALA A 165 2.02 -4.30 16.66
CA ALA A 165 3.33 -4.25 17.32
C ALA A 165 4.47 -3.96 16.33
N VAL A 166 4.41 -4.53 15.12
CA VAL A 166 5.36 -4.23 14.03
C VAL A 166 5.23 -2.78 13.59
N GLY A 167 4.01 -2.26 13.45
CA GLY A 167 3.75 -0.88 13.09
C GLY A 167 4.32 0.10 14.12
N ASP A 168 4.05 -0.13 15.39
CA ASP A 168 4.57 0.70 16.50
C ASP A 168 6.11 0.71 16.52
N LEU A 169 6.75 -0.46 16.34
CA LEU A 169 8.22 -0.59 16.30
C LEU A 169 8.80 0.07 15.04
N SER A 170 8.23 -0.18 13.88
CA SER A 170 8.67 0.40 12.61
C SER A 170 8.66 1.93 12.65
N ASN A 171 7.55 2.50 13.09
CA ASN A 171 7.42 3.95 13.21
C ASN A 171 8.40 4.54 14.23
N ALA A 172 8.63 3.84 15.36
CA ALA A 172 9.62 4.26 16.35
C ALA A 172 11.05 4.27 15.78
N ILE A 173 11.43 3.23 15.01
CA ILE A 173 12.75 3.15 14.36
C ILE A 173 12.90 4.23 13.29
N MET A 174 11.89 4.44 12.46
CA MET A 174 11.94 5.43 11.37
C MET A 174 11.90 6.89 11.86
N SER A 175 11.54 7.12 13.13
CA SER A 175 11.54 8.46 13.75
C SER A 175 12.83 8.80 14.51
N ILE A 176 13.82 7.92 14.50
CA ILE A 176 15.15 8.18 15.07
C ILE A 176 15.97 8.98 14.05
N ASP A 177 16.30 10.21 14.39
CA ASP A 177 17.19 11.11 13.63
C ASP A 177 18.66 10.62 13.62
#